data_02d417be52a54d91c0de1400068ebd64
#
_entry.id   02d417be52a54d91c0de1400068ebd64
#
_cell.length_a   1.000
_cell.length_b   1.000
_cell.length_c   1.000
_cell.angle_alpha   90.00
_cell.angle_beta   90.00
_cell.angle_gamma   90.00
#
_symmetry.space_group_name_H-M   'P 1'
#
loop_
_entity.id
_entity.type
_entity.pdbx_description
1 polymer ?
#
loop_
_entity_poly.entity_id
_entity_poly.type
_entity_poly.pdbx_seq_one_letter_code
_entity_poly.pdbx_strand_id
1 'polypeptide(L)'
;MVEPDGHGIGRSRGGLTTKVHYAVDGNGRPIAVAVTGGQRNDGAMLQTVLEEIRVPRLVGGAARTRPDHVLADKAYATGVNRGYLQGRRIGAVIPEKTTEISSRKRKGSRGGRPPKFDSERYKDRNVVERAFSLMKQWRGLATRYDKLAVTYRAGVVIAAILTWLRI
;
A
#
# COMPACT_ATOMS: atom_id res chain seq x y z
N MET A 1 0.98 28.86 14.63
CA MET A 1 1.59 27.71 15.32
C MET A 1 2.38 26.93 14.28
N VAL A 2 3.70 26.79 14.45
CA VAL A 2 4.55 26.06 13.51
C VAL A 2 4.38 24.57 13.80
N GLU A 3 4.09 23.78 12.75
CA GLU A 3 4.01 22.32 12.87
C GLU A 3 5.40 21.74 13.20
N PRO A 4 5.51 20.77 14.12
CA PRO A 4 6.79 20.17 14.47
C PRO A 4 7.35 19.36 13.30
N ASP A 5 8.66 19.30 13.16
CA ASP A 5 9.31 18.45 12.18
C ASP A 5 8.89 16.98 12.35
N GLY A 6 8.69 16.28 11.25
CA GLY A 6 8.26 14.87 11.29
C GLY A 6 6.79 14.65 11.63
N HIS A 7 5.93 15.68 11.58
CA HIS A 7 4.50 15.54 11.86
C HIS A 7 3.74 14.64 10.88
N GLY A 8 4.22 14.51 9.62
CA GLY A 8 3.58 13.66 8.60
C GLY A 8 2.13 14.06 8.26
N ILE A 9 1.79 15.33 8.45
CA ILE A 9 0.53 15.94 8.05
C ILE A 9 0.77 16.70 6.74
N GLY A 10 -0.19 16.66 5.83
CA GLY A 10 -0.09 17.38 4.59
C GLY A 10 -1.45 17.72 4.01
N ARG A 11 -1.49 18.69 3.12
CA ARG A 11 -2.74 19.20 2.52
C ARG A 11 -3.17 18.29 1.36
N SER A 12 -4.31 17.65 1.51
CA SER A 12 -5.05 16.97 0.45
C SER A 12 -6.17 17.85 -0.09
N ARG A 13 -6.94 17.36 -1.07
CA ARG A 13 -8.16 18.06 -1.54
C ARG A 13 -9.20 18.27 -0.44
N GLY A 14 -9.27 17.35 0.53
CA GLY A 14 -10.18 17.41 1.68
C GLY A 14 -9.62 18.15 2.89
N GLY A 15 -8.48 18.83 2.77
CA GLY A 15 -7.84 19.56 3.87
C GLY A 15 -6.59 18.86 4.40
N LEU A 16 -6.20 19.23 5.63
CA LEU A 16 -5.05 18.63 6.30
C LEU A 16 -5.33 17.19 6.70
N THR A 17 -4.46 16.28 6.29
CA THR A 17 -4.63 14.85 6.56
C THR A 17 -3.30 14.10 6.53
N THR A 18 -3.35 12.88 7.04
CA THR A 18 -2.28 11.89 6.99
C THR A 18 -2.77 10.67 6.23
N LYS A 19 -1.90 10.06 5.45
CA LYS A 19 -2.16 8.79 4.78
C LYS A 19 -1.44 7.65 5.49
N VAL A 20 -2.15 6.55 5.68
CA VAL A 20 -1.60 5.27 6.09
C VAL A 20 -1.50 4.37 4.87
N HIS A 21 -0.33 3.82 4.62
CA HIS A 21 -0.08 2.87 3.56
C HIS A 21 0.11 1.48 4.19
N TYR A 22 -0.74 0.54 3.82
CA TYR A 22 -0.72 -0.85 4.30
C TYR A 22 -0.30 -1.81 3.22
N ALA A 23 0.58 -2.78 3.57
CA ALA A 23 0.59 -4.09 2.94
C ALA A 23 -0.07 -5.09 3.89
N VAL A 24 -0.99 -5.88 3.37
CA VAL A 24 -1.65 -6.96 4.12
C VAL A 24 -1.41 -8.30 3.42
N ASP A 25 -1.43 -9.39 4.18
CA ASP A 25 -1.42 -10.74 3.62
C ASP A 25 -2.78 -11.14 3.04
N GLY A 26 -2.90 -12.34 2.48
CA GLY A 26 -4.16 -12.85 1.92
C GLY A 26 -5.28 -13.03 2.94
N ASN A 27 -4.98 -13.00 4.24
CA ASN A 27 -5.95 -13.08 5.33
C ASN A 27 -6.34 -11.69 5.88
N GLY A 28 -5.79 -10.62 5.31
CA GLY A 28 -6.05 -9.24 5.75
C GLY A 28 -5.20 -8.79 6.94
N ARG A 29 -4.14 -9.53 7.31
CA ARG A 29 -3.24 -9.16 8.40
C ARG A 29 -2.20 -8.16 7.90
N PRO A 30 -2.03 -6.98 8.55
CA PRO A 30 -1.00 -6.03 8.17
C PRO A 30 0.41 -6.61 8.36
N ILE A 31 1.25 -6.50 7.33
CA ILE A 31 2.64 -6.96 7.31
C ILE A 31 3.66 -5.85 7.07
N ALA A 32 3.21 -4.67 6.64
CA ALA A 32 4.00 -3.46 6.57
C ALA A 32 3.10 -2.23 6.69
N VAL A 33 3.61 -1.16 7.33
CA VAL A 33 2.87 0.07 7.62
C VAL A 33 3.78 1.28 7.41
N ALA A 34 3.39 2.17 6.51
CA ALA A 34 4.04 3.48 6.35
C ALA A 34 3.02 4.61 6.52
N VAL A 35 3.49 5.77 6.99
CA VAL A 35 2.67 6.96 7.22
C VAL A 35 3.29 8.13 6.47
N THR A 36 2.47 8.90 5.76
CA THR A 36 2.90 10.10 5.02
C THR A 36 1.88 11.22 5.10
N GLY A 37 2.29 12.44 4.76
CA GLY A 37 1.36 13.55 4.59
C GLY A 37 0.35 13.30 3.46
N GLY A 38 -0.85 13.86 3.59
CA GLY A 38 -2.00 13.61 2.72
C GLY A 38 -1.80 13.91 1.24
N GLN A 39 -0.86 14.80 0.88
CA GLN A 39 -0.52 15.14 -0.51
C GLN A 39 0.32 14.06 -1.20
N ARG A 40 0.92 13.13 -0.46
CA ARG A 40 1.79 12.10 -1.03
C ARG A 40 1.00 11.20 -1.99
N ASN A 41 1.57 10.93 -3.16
CA ASN A 41 0.97 10.03 -4.13
C ASN A 41 1.10 8.58 -3.64
N ASP A 42 0.00 7.84 -3.63
CA ASP A 42 -0.05 6.45 -3.14
C ASP A 42 0.85 5.53 -3.97
N GLY A 43 0.85 5.69 -5.30
CA GLY A 43 1.69 4.89 -6.19
C GLY A 43 3.19 5.03 -5.92
N ALA A 44 3.64 6.19 -5.42
CA ALA A 44 5.04 6.41 -5.07
C ALA A 44 5.48 5.66 -3.79
N MET A 45 4.52 5.21 -2.98
CA MET A 45 4.80 4.51 -1.72
C MET A 45 4.92 2.98 -1.87
N LEU A 46 4.61 2.42 -3.05
CA LEU A 46 4.64 0.98 -3.26
C LEU A 46 5.99 0.35 -2.86
N GLN A 47 7.07 0.90 -3.36
CA GLN A 47 8.41 0.36 -3.11
C GLN A 47 8.76 0.43 -1.64
N THR A 48 8.58 1.60 -1.00
CA THR A 48 8.83 1.82 0.43
C THR A 48 8.07 0.80 1.29
N VAL A 49 6.79 0.60 1.03
CA VAL A 49 5.96 -0.35 1.80
C VAL A 49 6.41 -1.79 1.57
N LEU A 50 6.74 -2.18 0.33
CA LEU A 50 7.21 -3.54 0.04
C LEU A 50 8.59 -3.84 0.63
N GLU A 51 9.44 -2.83 0.77
CA GLU A 51 10.76 -2.96 1.38
C GLU A 51 10.70 -3.13 2.90
N GLU A 52 9.62 -2.69 3.55
CA GLU A 52 9.39 -2.92 4.98
C GLU A 52 8.92 -4.34 5.31
N ILE A 53 8.52 -5.14 4.32
CA ILE A 53 8.00 -6.49 4.57
C ILE A 53 9.10 -7.38 5.15
N ARG A 54 8.86 -7.92 6.35
CA ARG A 54 9.71 -8.89 7.06
C ARG A 54 8.84 -9.90 7.77
N VAL A 55 8.61 -11.05 7.14
CA VAL A 55 7.79 -12.13 7.73
C VAL A 55 8.71 -13.24 8.21
N PRO A 56 8.82 -13.47 9.53
CA PRO A 56 9.61 -14.54 10.09
C PRO A 56 9.15 -15.92 9.58
N ARG A 57 10.06 -16.86 9.45
CA ARG A 57 9.74 -18.25 9.13
C ARG A 57 9.65 -19.09 10.41
N LEU A 58 8.62 -19.91 10.51
CA LEU A 58 8.43 -20.79 11.69
C LEU A 58 9.58 -21.79 11.90
N VAL A 59 10.18 -22.24 10.82
CA VAL A 59 11.29 -23.22 10.84
C VAL A 59 12.68 -22.57 10.86
N GLY A 60 12.76 -21.27 11.15
CA GLY A 60 14.01 -20.51 11.15
C GLY A 60 14.48 -20.10 9.75
N GLY A 61 15.67 -19.48 9.68
CA GLY A 61 16.25 -18.91 8.46
C GLY A 61 15.85 -17.47 8.21
N ALA A 62 16.26 -16.92 7.06
CA ALA A 62 16.01 -15.52 6.70
C ALA A 62 14.50 -15.23 6.55
N ALA A 63 14.05 -14.07 7.07
CA ALA A 63 12.68 -13.63 6.93
C ALA A 63 12.27 -13.49 5.45
N ARG A 64 11.03 -13.81 5.15
CA ARG A 64 10.47 -13.59 3.80
C ARG A 64 10.19 -12.11 3.60
N THR A 65 10.82 -11.54 2.57
CA THR A 65 10.70 -10.12 2.22
C THR A 65 10.02 -9.89 0.87
N ARG A 66 9.73 -10.97 0.14
CA ARG A 66 9.17 -10.94 -1.20
C ARG A 66 7.83 -11.68 -1.24
N PRO A 67 6.71 -10.98 -1.52
CA PRO A 67 5.44 -11.64 -1.82
C PRO A 67 5.49 -12.29 -3.22
N ASP A 68 4.62 -13.27 -3.47
CA ASP A 68 4.50 -13.88 -4.81
C ASP A 68 3.75 -12.94 -5.75
N HIS A 69 2.73 -12.24 -5.25
CA HIS A 69 1.91 -11.30 -6.01
C HIS A 69 1.62 -10.06 -5.18
N VAL A 70 1.45 -8.93 -5.87
CA VAL A 70 0.93 -7.68 -5.32
C VAL A 70 -0.36 -7.33 -6.03
N LEU A 71 -1.44 -7.24 -5.26
CA LEU A 71 -2.74 -6.77 -5.69
C LEU A 71 -2.88 -5.31 -5.24
N ALA A 72 -3.03 -4.40 -6.19
CA ALA A 72 -3.17 -2.98 -5.88
C ALA A 72 -4.12 -2.30 -6.87
N ASP A 73 -4.61 -1.11 -6.50
CA ASP A 73 -5.48 -0.36 -7.37
C ASP A 73 -4.73 0.28 -8.55
N LYS A 74 -5.48 0.89 -9.47
CA LYS A 74 -4.93 1.54 -10.66
C LYS A 74 -4.01 2.73 -10.35
N ALA A 75 -4.02 3.29 -9.12
CA ALA A 75 -3.08 4.36 -8.75
C ALA A 75 -1.64 3.88 -8.77
N TYR A 76 -1.44 2.58 -8.52
CA TYR A 76 -0.13 1.93 -8.49
C TYR A 76 0.35 1.43 -9.87
N ALA A 77 -0.43 1.58 -10.95
CA ALA A 77 -0.16 1.04 -12.29
C ALA A 77 0.93 1.79 -13.07
N THR A 78 1.88 2.42 -12.42
CA THR A 78 2.95 3.17 -13.11
C THR A 78 4.00 2.23 -13.70
N GLY A 79 4.66 2.65 -14.80
CA GLY A 79 5.76 1.89 -15.41
C GLY A 79 6.90 1.61 -14.42
N VAL A 80 7.22 2.58 -13.54
CA VAL A 80 8.22 2.44 -12.47
C VAL A 80 7.85 1.30 -11.52
N ASN A 81 6.61 1.26 -11.05
CA ASN A 81 6.14 0.21 -10.14
C ASN A 81 6.12 -1.16 -10.81
N ARG A 82 5.67 -1.24 -12.06
CA ARG A 82 5.68 -2.50 -12.82
C ARG A 82 7.11 -3.00 -13.06
N GLY A 83 8.03 -2.12 -13.41
CA GLY A 83 9.45 -2.45 -13.57
C GLY A 83 10.08 -2.94 -12.26
N TYR A 84 9.80 -2.27 -11.14
CA TYR A 84 10.24 -2.70 -9.82
C TYR A 84 9.71 -4.11 -9.44
N LEU A 85 8.41 -4.36 -9.61
CA LEU A 85 7.81 -5.65 -9.33
C LEU A 85 8.40 -6.75 -10.22
N GLN A 86 8.59 -6.47 -11.51
CA GLN A 86 9.20 -7.39 -12.47
C GLN A 86 10.65 -7.72 -12.09
N GLY A 87 11.46 -6.71 -11.77
CA GLY A 87 12.85 -6.90 -11.34
C GLY A 87 12.98 -7.76 -10.08
N ARG A 88 12.00 -7.66 -9.17
CA ARG A 88 11.91 -8.50 -7.98
C ARG A 88 11.20 -9.84 -8.22
N ARG A 89 10.78 -10.16 -9.43
CA ARG A 89 10.00 -11.36 -9.78
C ARG A 89 8.72 -11.48 -8.97
N ILE A 90 8.00 -10.37 -8.78
CA ILE A 90 6.72 -10.30 -8.09
C ILE A 90 5.61 -10.17 -9.13
N GLY A 91 4.60 -11.02 -9.07
CA GLY A 91 3.44 -10.93 -9.94
C GLY A 91 2.63 -9.67 -9.64
N ALA A 92 2.36 -8.84 -10.66
CA ALA A 92 1.57 -7.61 -10.52
C ALA A 92 0.12 -7.85 -10.96
N VAL A 93 -0.82 -7.81 -10.03
CA VAL A 93 -2.27 -7.86 -10.30
C VAL A 93 -2.82 -6.45 -10.09
N ILE A 94 -2.52 -5.56 -11.04
CA ILE A 94 -2.83 -4.13 -10.98
C ILE A 94 -3.52 -3.76 -12.30
N PRO A 95 -4.75 -3.23 -12.29
CA PRO A 95 -5.42 -2.81 -13.52
C PRO A 95 -4.72 -1.60 -14.15
N GLU A 96 -4.85 -1.44 -15.46
CA GLU A 96 -4.32 -0.27 -16.14
C GLU A 96 -5.22 0.94 -15.94
N LYS A 97 -4.61 2.12 -15.97
CA LYS A 97 -5.36 3.39 -16.06
C LYS A 97 -5.90 3.57 -17.47
N THR A 98 -7.10 4.15 -17.59
CA THR A 98 -7.69 4.47 -18.89
C THR A 98 -6.75 5.32 -19.77
N THR A 99 -6.01 6.25 -19.16
CA THR A 99 -5.02 7.09 -19.84
C THR A 99 -3.83 6.28 -20.38
N GLU A 100 -3.41 5.22 -19.69
CA GLU A 100 -2.32 4.33 -20.14
C GLU A 100 -2.80 3.49 -21.33
N ILE A 101 -4.02 2.95 -21.25
CA ILE A 101 -4.65 2.20 -22.33
C ILE A 101 -4.77 3.07 -23.60
N SER A 102 -5.31 4.29 -23.46
CA SER A 102 -5.46 5.24 -24.56
C SER A 102 -4.12 5.65 -25.17
N SER A 103 -3.12 5.90 -24.31
CA SER A 103 -1.75 6.22 -24.77
C SER A 103 -1.11 5.08 -25.55
N ARG A 104 -1.28 3.83 -25.08
CA ARG A 104 -0.78 2.64 -25.76
C ARG A 104 -1.46 2.46 -27.12
N LYS A 105 -2.80 2.56 -27.18
CA LYS A 105 -3.56 2.45 -28.42
C LYS A 105 -3.13 3.52 -29.44
N ARG A 106 -2.92 4.77 -29.03
CA ARG A 106 -2.44 5.86 -29.90
C ARG A 106 -1.06 5.59 -30.50
N LYS A 107 -0.18 4.84 -29.78
CA LYS A 107 1.15 4.47 -30.29
C LYS A 107 1.11 3.33 -31.31
N GLY A 108 -0.04 2.66 -31.51
CA GLY A 108 -0.18 1.52 -32.44
C GLY A 108 0.81 0.40 -32.12
N SER A 109 1.53 -0.06 -33.13
CA SER A 109 2.55 -1.13 -33.00
C SER A 109 3.65 -0.81 -31.99
N ARG A 110 3.96 0.48 -31.78
CA ARG A 110 4.95 0.96 -30.80
C ARG A 110 4.41 1.00 -29.37
N GLY A 111 3.13 0.75 -29.16
CA GLY A 111 2.49 0.79 -27.83
C GLY A 111 2.81 -0.41 -26.93
N GLY A 112 3.35 -1.48 -27.52
CA GLY A 112 3.72 -2.69 -26.80
C GLY A 112 2.52 -3.56 -26.38
N ARG A 113 2.82 -4.73 -25.81
CA ARG A 113 1.81 -5.68 -25.32
C ARG A 113 1.14 -5.16 -24.05
N PRO A 114 -0.20 -5.28 -23.93
CA PRO A 114 -0.92 -4.98 -22.69
C PRO A 114 -0.35 -5.79 -21.50
N PRO A 115 -0.23 -5.20 -20.31
CA PRO A 115 0.09 -5.96 -19.10
C PRO A 115 -0.93 -7.08 -18.87
N LYS A 116 -0.47 -8.27 -18.47
CA LYS A 116 -1.36 -9.35 -18.05
C LYS A 116 -2.12 -8.92 -16.80
N PHE A 117 -3.44 -9.06 -16.83
CA PHE A 117 -4.31 -8.77 -15.69
C PHE A 117 -5.19 -9.97 -15.37
N ASP A 118 -5.16 -10.43 -14.13
CA ASP A 118 -5.97 -11.52 -13.60
C ASP A 118 -7.13 -10.91 -12.82
N SER A 119 -8.31 -10.85 -13.43
CA SER A 119 -9.51 -10.24 -12.84
C SER A 119 -10.06 -11.07 -11.69
N GLU A 120 -9.93 -12.41 -11.72
CA GLU A 120 -10.42 -13.26 -10.63
C GLU A 120 -9.57 -13.06 -9.38
N ARG A 121 -8.26 -13.14 -9.51
CA ARG A 121 -7.35 -12.85 -8.39
C ARG A 121 -7.47 -11.42 -7.88
N TYR A 122 -7.83 -10.45 -8.73
CA TYR A 122 -8.00 -9.07 -8.32
C TYR A 122 -9.15 -8.87 -7.32
N LYS A 123 -10.15 -9.75 -7.30
CA LYS A 123 -11.25 -9.73 -6.32
C LYS A 123 -10.72 -9.88 -4.88
N ASP A 124 -9.63 -10.61 -4.69
CA ASP A 124 -9.00 -10.80 -3.39
C ASP A 124 -8.44 -9.49 -2.80
N ARG A 125 -8.30 -8.41 -3.60
CA ARG A 125 -7.91 -7.08 -3.11
C ARG A 125 -8.84 -6.55 -2.02
N ASN A 126 -10.08 -7.03 -1.95
CA ASN A 126 -11.04 -6.64 -0.92
C ASN A 126 -10.52 -6.86 0.52
N VAL A 127 -9.55 -7.74 0.74
CA VAL A 127 -8.94 -7.93 2.07
C VAL A 127 -8.28 -6.66 2.61
N VAL A 128 -7.70 -5.84 1.73
CA VAL A 128 -7.07 -4.56 2.13
C VAL A 128 -8.13 -3.55 2.60
N GLU A 129 -9.27 -3.51 1.95
CA GLU A 129 -10.36 -2.61 2.32
C GLU A 129 -10.95 -2.99 3.69
N ARG A 130 -11.09 -4.31 3.95
CA ARG A 130 -11.49 -4.82 5.26
C ARG A 130 -10.48 -4.48 6.35
N ALA A 131 -9.18 -4.62 6.06
CA ALA A 131 -8.12 -4.26 7.01
C ALA A 131 -8.15 -2.77 7.37
N PHE A 132 -8.37 -1.88 6.39
CA PHE A 132 -8.58 -0.46 6.65
C PHE A 132 -9.85 -0.18 7.46
N SER A 133 -10.94 -0.88 7.20
CA SER A 133 -12.19 -0.75 7.95
C SER A 133 -11.99 -1.13 9.41
N LEU A 134 -11.29 -2.23 9.68
CA LEU A 134 -10.95 -2.67 11.05
C LEU A 134 -10.07 -1.63 11.77
N MET A 135 -9.04 -1.12 11.10
CA MET A 135 -8.18 -0.08 11.68
C MET A 135 -8.99 1.18 12.05
N LYS A 136 -9.92 1.59 11.19
CA LYS A 136 -10.74 2.79 11.40
C LYS A 136 -11.79 2.65 12.51
N GLN A 137 -12.05 1.43 13.02
CA GLN A 137 -12.87 1.25 14.22
C GLN A 137 -12.21 1.87 15.46
N TRP A 138 -10.89 2.04 15.45
CA TRP A 138 -10.16 2.77 16.49
C TRP A 138 -10.27 4.26 16.22
N ARG A 139 -11.08 4.96 17.02
CA ARG A 139 -11.36 6.40 16.85
C ARG A 139 -10.09 7.24 16.78
N GLY A 140 -9.10 6.95 17.64
CA GLY A 140 -7.82 7.67 17.66
C GLY A 140 -7.00 7.51 16.37
N LEU A 141 -7.23 6.42 15.61
CA LEU A 141 -6.60 6.18 14.32
C LEU A 141 -7.42 6.74 13.16
N ALA A 142 -8.75 6.65 13.24
CA ALA A 142 -9.66 7.20 12.25
C ALA A 142 -9.58 8.73 12.18
N THR A 143 -9.52 9.37 13.38
CA THR A 143 -9.35 10.81 13.56
C THR A 143 -8.02 11.02 14.27
N ARG A 144 -6.97 11.25 13.52
CA ARG A 144 -5.64 11.40 14.08
C ARG A 144 -5.58 12.57 15.07
N TYR A 145 -5.23 12.28 16.33
CA TYR A 145 -4.98 13.27 17.38
C TYR A 145 -3.50 13.49 17.66
N ASP A 146 -2.64 12.56 17.24
CA ASP A 146 -1.20 12.61 17.51
C ASP A 146 -0.52 13.67 16.64
N LYS A 147 0.29 14.51 17.29
CA LYS A 147 1.08 15.55 16.60
C LYS A 147 2.17 14.94 15.72
N LEU A 148 2.90 13.95 16.22
CA LEU A 148 4.01 13.32 15.50
C LEU A 148 3.57 12.10 14.68
N ALA A 149 4.14 11.94 13.50
CA ALA A 149 3.87 10.79 12.64
C ALA A 149 4.34 9.48 13.27
N VAL A 150 5.45 9.50 14.03
CA VAL A 150 5.99 8.32 14.71
C VAL A 150 5.02 7.78 15.76
N THR A 151 4.41 8.66 16.56
CA THR A 151 3.41 8.27 17.57
C THR A 151 2.16 7.71 16.92
N TYR A 152 1.65 8.39 15.87
CA TYR A 152 0.51 7.90 15.11
C TYR A 152 0.80 6.53 14.46
N ARG A 153 1.98 6.36 13.84
CA ARG A 153 2.41 5.08 13.27
C ARG A 153 2.48 3.98 14.34
N ALA A 154 2.97 4.29 15.54
CA ALA A 154 2.99 3.33 16.64
C ALA A 154 1.58 2.86 17.02
N GLY A 155 0.59 3.75 17.10
CA GLY A 155 -0.82 3.38 17.29
C GLY A 155 -1.36 2.47 16.19
N VAL A 156 -1.05 2.78 14.92
CA VAL A 156 -1.42 1.94 13.77
C VAL A 156 -0.79 0.54 13.85
N VAL A 157 0.49 0.45 14.28
CA VAL A 157 1.19 -0.83 14.47
C VAL A 157 0.58 -1.63 15.61
N ILE A 158 0.20 -1.00 16.73
CA ILE A 158 -0.49 -1.69 17.83
C ILE A 158 -1.83 -2.27 17.34
N ALA A 159 -2.63 -1.51 16.59
CA ALA A 159 -3.87 -2.01 16.01
C ALA A 159 -3.62 -3.19 15.03
N ALA A 160 -2.52 -3.14 14.26
CA ALA A 160 -2.10 -4.24 13.40
C ALA A 160 -1.75 -5.50 14.22
N ILE A 161 -1.01 -5.36 15.32
CA ILE A 161 -0.68 -6.48 16.23
C ILE A 161 -1.97 -7.11 16.79
N LEU A 162 -2.92 -6.28 17.24
CA LEU A 162 -4.21 -6.79 17.73
C LEU A 162 -5.00 -7.53 16.65
N THR A 163 -4.86 -7.14 15.36
CA THR A 163 -5.46 -7.87 14.25
C THR A 163 -4.84 -9.26 14.09
N TRP A 164 -3.54 -9.40 14.33
CA TRP A 164 -2.85 -10.69 14.33
C TRP A 164 -3.26 -11.61 15.49
N LEU A 165 -3.57 -11.04 16.64
CA LEU A 165 -3.94 -11.77 17.87
C LEU A 165 -5.42 -12.20 17.91
N ARG A 166 -6.26 -11.71 17.00
CA ARG A 166 -7.71 -12.01 16.94
C ARG A 166 -8.05 -13.33 16.25
N ILE A 167 -7.09 -14.22 16.08
CA ILE A 167 -7.26 -15.52 15.41
C ILE A 167 -7.56 -16.62 16.42
#